data_1db6ece63f3ce823285599a1f267f1cd
#
_entry.id   1db6ece63f3ce823285599a1f267f1cd
#
_cell.length_a   1.000
_cell.length_b   1.000
_cell.length_c   1.000
_cell.angle_alpha   90.00
_cell.angle_beta   90.00
_cell.angle_gamma   90.00
#
_symmetry.space_group_name_H-M   'P 1'
#
loop_
_entity.id
_entity.type
_entity.pdbx_description
1 polymer ?
#
loop_
_entity_poly.entity_id
_entity_poly.type
_entity_poly.pdbx_seq_one_letter_code
_entity_poly.pdbx_strand_id
1 'polypeptide(L)'
;MIELSDKTYWLIGASEGLGRALAHELSSAGVKLFLSARNAERLNELADDLPGSSTVIPIDVSNADSVASACQQIPNLDGVIYSAGIYEPMSASSWQANVAEAMLDINLLGAFRTLSHIIPKMDANNGGHIVLIGSLSGLIGLPGSIGYSSSKAGLIHLAECLRTDLDPKKFTIQIINPGFIKSRLTDKNKFPMPFIMSAKDAAKRTTRIMRSGKFRSSFPRRFAMIFYIVTHLPDWLYFRTIKGKLL
;
A
#
# COMPACT_ATOMS: atom_id res chain seq x y z
N MET A 1 15.42 -3.47 -15.20
CA MET A 1 14.32 -4.14 -14.47
C MET A 1 14.87 -4.58 -13.12
N ILE A 2 14.06 -4.47 -12.06
CA ILE A 2 14.47 -4.92 -10.72
C ILE A 2 14.33 -6.45 -10.67
N GLU A 3 15.44 -7.13 -10.35
CA GLU A 3 15.41 -8.55 -10.05
C GLU A 3 14.86 -8.78 -8.64
N LEU A 4 13.95 -9.73 -8.51
CA LEU A 4 13.28 -10.03 -7.24
C LEU A 4 13.74 -11.38 -6.65
N SER A 5 14.22 -12.31 -7.48
CA SER A 5 14.68 -13.60 -7.02
C SER A 5 15.84 -13.47 -6.02
N ASP A 6 15.84 -14.30 -4.99
CA ASP A 6 16.82 -14.32 -3.89
C ASP A 6 16.89 -13.04 -3.04
N LYS A 7 15.99 -12.07 -3.29
CA LYS A 7 15.89 -10.85 -2.52
C LYS A 7 15.06 -11.05 -1.26
N THR A 8 15.36 -10.24 -0.24
CA THR A 8 14.68 -10.26 1.05
C THR A 8 13.79 -9.03 1.20
N TYR A 9 12.49 -9.25 1.33
CA TYR A 9 11.50 -8.17 1.47
C TYR A 9 10.71 -8.28 2.76
N TRP A 10 10.40 -7.13 3.35
CA TRP A 10 9.43 -7.02 4.43
C TRP A 10 8.08 -6.57 3.89
N LEU A 11 7.05 -7.41 4.02
CA LEU A 11 5.68 -7.15 3.58
C LEU A 11 4.79 -6.85 4.80
N ILE A 12 4.38 -5.60 4.94
CA ILE A 12 3.52 -5.12 6.01
C ILE A 12 2.08 -5.05 5.51
N GLY A 13 1.17 -5.71 6.24
CA GLY A 13 -0.23 -5.89 5.83
C GLY A 13 -0.45 -7.18 5.03
N ALA A 14 0.29 -8.26 5.38
CA ALA A 14 0.30 -9.53 4.65
C ALA A 14 -0.89 -10.45 4.91
N SER A 15 -1.66 -10.25 6.00
CA SER A 15 -2.62 -11.25 6.49
C SER A 15 -3.84 -11.49 5.60
N GLU A 16 -4.18 -10.57 4.70
CA GLU A 16 -5.39 -10.66 3.85
C GLU A 16 -5.33 -9.81 2.59
N GLY A 17 -6.33 -9.99 1.71
CA GLY A 17 -6.54 -9.16 0.52
C GLY A 17 -5.35 -9.13 -0.42
N LEU A 18 -4.97 -7.92 -0.84
CA LEU A 18 -3.82 -7.72 -1.73
C LEU A 18 -2.52 -8.20 -1.10
N GLY A 19 -2.28 -7.90 0.20
CA GLY A 19 -1.05 -8.28 0.87
C GLY A 19 -0.84 -9.79 0.90
N ARG A 20 -1.87 -10.58 1.24
CA ARG A 20 -1.79 -12.05 1.20
C ARG A 20 -1.51 -12.58 -0.21
N ALA A 21 -2.23 -12.06 -1.21
CA ALA A 21 -2.00 -12.46 -2.59
C ALA A 21 -0.61 -12.05 -3.11
N LEU A 22 -0.10 -10.90 -2.65
CA LEU A 22 1.23 -10.43 -3.01
C LEU A 22 2.33 -11.28 -2.37
N ALA A 23 2.13 -11.79 -1.14
CA ALA A 23 3.04 -12.74 -0.50
C ALA A 23 3.20 -14.00 -1.36
N HIS A 24 2.11 -14.58 -1.87
CA HIS A 24 2.16 -15.74 -2.78
C HIS A 24 2.91 -15.44 -4.08
N GLU A 25 2.63 -14.31 -4.73
CA GLU A 25 3.29 -13.94 -5.99
C GLU A 25 4.80 -13.69 -5.80
N LEU A 26 5.19 -13.04 -4.70
CA LEU A 26 6.59 -12.75 -4.40
C LEU A 26 7.34 -14.03 -3.98
N SER A 27 6.74 -14.85 -3.12
CA SER A 27 7.32 -16.14 -2.71
C SER A 27 7.52 -17.06 -3.92
N SER A 28 6.53 -17.15 -4.82
CA SER A 28 6.64 -17.91 -6.08
C SER A 28 7.70 -17.32 -7.03
N ALA A 29 8.06 -16.05 -6.88
CA ALA A 29 9.14 -15.41 -7.63
C ALA A 29 10.53 -15.55 -6.95
N GLY A 30 10.64 -16.34 -5.89
CA GLY A 30 11.89 -16.60 -5.18
C GLY A 30 12.28 -15.55 -4.15
N VAL A 31 11.33 -14.68 -3.73
CA VAL A 31 11.57 -13.66 -2.69
C VAL A 31 11.48 -14.29 -1.31
N LYS A 32 12.46 -14.01 -0.45
CA LYS A 32 12.40 -14.30 0.99
C LYS A 32 11.58 -13.24 1.69
N LEU A 33 10.58 -13.63 2.48
CA LEU A 33 9.61 -12.70 3.03
C LEU A 33 9.64 -12.62 4.56
N PHE A 34 9.71 -11.41 5.09
CA PHE A 34 9.22 -11.11 6.43
C PHE A 34 7.76 -10.67 6.30
N LEU A 35 6.86 -11.34 7.03
CA LEU A 35 5.41 -11.14 6.92
C LEU A 35 4.89 -10.47 8.18
N SER A 36 4.25 -9.32 8.04
CA SER A 36 3.73 -8.57 9.18
C SER A 36 2.28 -8.14 9.01
N ALA A 37 1.51 -8.32 10.06
CA ALA A 37 0.17 -7.81 10.31
C ALA A 37 -0.14 -8.02 11.80
N ARG A 38 -1.31 -7.56 12.27
CA ARG A 38 -1.73 -7.73 13.67
C ARG A 38 -2.09 -9.16 14.05
N ASN A 39 -2.70 -9.90 13.12
CA ASN A 39 -3.17 -11.27 13.36
C ASN A 39 -2.06 -12.29 13.06
N ALA A 40 -1.39 -12.77 14.12
CA ALA A 40 -0.30 -13.75 14.02
C ALA A 40 -0.77 -15.11 13.47
N GLU A 41 -1.96 -15.57 13.83
CA GLU A 41 -2.51 -16.85 13.36
C GLU A 41 -2.64 -16.86 11.84
N ARG A 42 -3.28 -15.84 11.26
CA ARG A 42 -3.39 -15.68 9.79
C ARG A 42 -2.04 -15.53 9.08
N LEU A 43 -1.05 -14.97 9.77
CA LEU A 43 0.30 -14.87 9.21
C LEU A 43 1.00 -16.23 9.20
N ASN A 44 0.81 -17.04 10.26
CA ASN A 44 1.35 -18.40 10.31
C ASN A 44 0.71 -19.30 9.25
N GLU A 45 -0.63 -19.27 9.13
CA GLU A 45 -1.34 -19.96 8.05
C GLU A 45 -0.82 -19.55 6.66
N LEU A 46 -0.54 -18.27 6.46
CA LEU A 46 0.03 -17.79 5.21
C LEU A 46 1.45 -18.32 5.02
N ALA A 47 2.28 -18.27 6.05
CA ALA A 47 3.67 -18.73 5.99
C ALA A 47 3.77 -20.22 5.63
N ASP A 48 2.88 -21.05 6.20
CA ASP A 48 2.80 -22.49 5.92
C ASP A 48 2.36 -22.80 4.48
N ASP A 49 1.58 -21.88 3.86
CA ASP A 49 1.03 -22.02 2.51
C ASP A 49 1.97 -21.44 1.42
N LEU A 50 3.05 -20.77 1.79
CA LEU A 50 3.99 -20.17 0.85
C LEU A 50 5.03 -21.19 0.36
N PRO A 51 5.37 -21.19 -0.96
CA PRO A 51 6.37 -22.13 -1.50
C PRO A 51 7.81 -21.81 -1.10
N GLY A 52 8.10 -20.58 -0.68
CA GLY A 52 9.45 -20.10 -0.34
C GLY A 52 9.61 -19.74 1.12
N SER A 53 10.82 -19.33 1.50
CA SER A 53 11.15 -18.98 2.88
C SER A 53 10.39 -17.72 3.34
N SER A 54 9.76 -17.82 4.51
CA SER A 54 9.11 -16.69 5.16
C SER A 54 9.30 -16.71 6.68
N THR A 55 9.27 -15.54 7.29
CA THR A 55 9.36 -15.34 8.74
C THR A 55 8.22 -14.44 9.19
N VAL A 56 7.46 -14.86 10.18
CA VAL A 56 6.34 -14.09 10.72
C VAL A 56 6.82 -13.17 11.84
N ILE A 57 6.54 -11.87 11.67
CA ILE A 57 6.80 -10.83 12.69
C ILE A 57 5.50 -10.03 12.87
N PRO A 58 4.68 -10.38 13.89
CA PRO A 58 3.45 -9.64 14.15
C PRO A 58 3.74 -8.17 14.49
N ILE A 59 2.91 -7.26 13.96
CA ILE A 59 3.06 -5.81 14.17
C ILE A 59 1.70 -5.13 14.22
N ASP A 60 1.53 -4.21 15.15
CA ASP A 60 0.51 -3.18 15.09
C ASP A 60 1.17 -1.86 14.66
N VAL A 61 0.92 -1.44 13.42
CA VAL A 61 1.51 -0.22 12.85
C VAL A 61 0.98 1.06 13.50
N SER A 62 -0.11 1.00 14.27
CA SER A 62 -0.63 2.12 15.06
C SER A 62 0.11 2.29 16.40
N ASN A 63 0.87 1.28 16.85
CA ASN A 63 1.64 1.30 18.07
C ASN A 63 3.14 1.47 17.77
N ALA A 64 3.73 2.57 18.24
CA ALA A 64 5.12 2.91 17.99
C ALA A 64 6.10 1.88 18.57
N ASP A 65 5.83 1.34 19.77
CA ASP A 65 6.69 0.35 20.42
C ASP A 65 6.63 -0.99 19.68
N SER A 66 5.45 -1.39 19.20
CA SER A 66 5.29 -2.57 18.35
C SER A 66 6.11 -2.44 17.05
N VAL A 67 6.09 -1.26 16.41
CA VAL A 67 6.88 -0.98 15.22
C VAL A 67 8.38 -1.04 15.53
N ALA A 68 8.82 -0.37 16.59
CA ALA A 68 10.23 -0.36 16.99
C ALA A 68 10.75 -1.77 17.29
N SER A 69 9.99 -2.56 18.05
CA SER A 69 10.33 -3.95 18.38
C SER A 69 10.42 -4.84 17.13
N ALA A 70 9.46 -4.71 16.21
CA ALA A 70 9.50 -5.45 14.95
C ALA A 70 10.72 -5.07 14.10
N CYS A 71 11.01 -3.77 13.99
CA CYS A 71 12.17 -3.27 13.24
C CYS A 71 13.51 -3.78 13.80
N GLN A 72 13.61 -4.05 15.09
CA GLN A 72 14.84 -4.63 15.69
C GLN A 72 15.04 -6.09 15.24
N GLN A 73 13.97 -6.84 15.01
CA GLN A 73 14.02 -8.24 14.59
C GLN A 73 14.28 -8.38 13.07
N ILE A 74 14.09 -7.33 12.30
CA ILE A 74 14.31 -7.32 10.86
C ILE A 74 15.81 -7.15 10.57
N PRO A 75 16.43 -8.07 9.85
CA PRO A 75 17.82 -7.95 9.40
C PRO A 75 17.93 -6.96 8.23
N ASN A 76 19.04 -7.02 7.50
CA ASN A 76 19.18 -6.28 6.26
C ASN A 76 18.13 -6.69 5.22
N LEU A 77 17.51 -5.70 4.60
CA LEU A 77 16.47 -5.88 3.58
C LEU A 77 16.93 -5.36 2.23
N ASP A 78 16.54 -6.06 1.17
CA ASP A 78 16.58 -5.52 -0.20
C ASP A 78 15.37 -4.63 -0.49
N GLY A 79 14.25 -4.83 0.25
CA GLY A 79 13.08 -3.97 0.08
C GLY A 79 12.04 -4.07 1.18
N VAL A 80 11.16 -3.06 1.20
CA VAL A 80 10.00 -2.99 2.09
C VAL A 80 8.74 -2.64 1.28
N ILE A 81 7.64 -3.32 1.60
CA ILE A 81 6.34 -3.11 0.97
C ILE A 81 5.35 -2.73 2.06
N TYR A 82 4.84 -1.50 2.02
CA TYR A 82 3.79 -1.05 2.92
C TYR A 82 2.43 -1.22 2.25
N SER A 83 1.70 -2.26 2.66
CA SER A 83 0.35 -2.62 2.17
C SER A 83 -0.71 -2.59 3.26
N ALA A 84 -0.33 -2.25 4.51
CA ALA A 84 -1.30 -2.12 5.59
C ALA A 84 -2.29 -1.00 5.31
N GLY A 85 -3.56 -1.25 5.62
CA GLY A 85 -4.59 -0.25 5.47
C GLY A 85 -5.96 -0.75 5.90
N ILE A 86 -6.77 0.21 6.33
CA ILE A 86 -8.18 0.03 6.66
C ILE A 86 -9.03 1.03 5.87
N TYR A 87 -10.30 0.71 5.72
CA TYR A 87 -11.27 1.56 5.04
C TYR A 87 -12.63 1.50 5.76
N GLU A 88 -13.18 2.67 6.06
CA GLU A 88 -14.55 2.88 6.51
C GLU A 88 -15.17 4.01 5.71
N PRO A 89 -16.25 3.75 4.96
CA PRO A 89 -16.96 4.80 4.22
C PRO A 89 -17.67 5.74 5.20
N MET A 90 -17.46 7.04 5.03
CA MET A 90 -18.16 8.06 5.79
C MET A 90 -18.28 9.36 5.00
N SER A 91 -19.43 10.04 5.13
CA SER A 91 -19.65 11.36 4.55
C SER A 91 -19.27 12.48 5.52
N ALA A 92 -19.13 13.70 5.00
CA ALA A 92 -18.87 14.87 5.84
C ALA A 92 -20.00 15.15 6.86
N SER A 93 -21.25 14.81 6.51
CA SER A 93 -22.42 14.97 7.39
C SER A 93 -22.51 13.88 8.49
N SER A 94 -21.79 12.78 8.36
CA SER A 94 -21.75 11.67 9.32
C SER A 94 -20.32 11.37 9.78
N TRP A 95 -19.49 12.39 9.89
CA TRP A 95 -18.09 12.27 10.24
C TRP A 95 -17.90 11.73 11.66
N GLN A 96 -17.19 10.64 11.77
CA GLN A 96 -16.75 10.04 13.03
C GLN A 96 -15.22 10.24 13.13
N ALA A 97 -14.79 11.16 13.99
CA ALA A 97 -13.40 11.58 14.09
C ALA A 97 -12.46 10.40 14.38
N ASN A 98 -12.80 9.59 15.38
CA ASN A 98 -12.02 8.41 15.76
C ASN A 98 -11.82 7.38 14.63
N VAL A 99 -12.83 7.21 13.76
CA VAL A 99 -12.75 6.29 12.62
C VAL A 99 -11.88 6.87 11.51
N ALA A 100 -11.98 8.19 11.26
CA ALA A 100 -11.11 8.87 10.29
C ALA A 100 -9.65 8.89 10.76
N GLU A 101 -9.42 9.18 12.04
CA GLU A 101 -8.11 9.16 12.69
C GLU A 101 -7.47 7.77 12.60
N ALA A 102 -8.22 6.70 12.87
CA ALA A 102 -7.72 5.33 12.71
C ALA A 102 -7.28 5.02 11.27
N MET A 103 -7.99 5.55 10.25
CA MET A 103 -7.55 5.40 8.85
C MET A 103 -6.26 6.17 8.57
N LEU A 104 -6.11 7.39 9.08
CA LEU A 104 -4.86 8.15 8.97
C LEU A 104 -3.73 7.44 9.71
N ASP A 105 -4.00 6.97 10.92
CA ASP A 105 -3.01 6.33 11.77
C ASP A 105 -2.44 5.05 11.14
N ILE A 106 -3.31 4.15 10.68
CA ILE A 106 -2.87 2.89 10.07
C ILE A 106 -2.35 3.11 8.64
N ASN A 107 -3.10 3.82 7.78
CA ASN A 107 -2.77 3.88 6.36
C ASN A 107 -1.58 4.79 6.06
N LEU A 108 -1.33 5.82 6.88
CA LEU A 108 -0.32 6.84 6.67
C LEU A 108 0.73 6.87 7.79
N LEU A 109 0.35 7.16 9.03
CA LEU A 109 1.32 7.29 10.13
C LEU A 109 2.05 5.98 10.43
N GLY A 110 1.40 4.83 10.24
CA GLY A 110 2.07 3.53 10.30
C GLY A 110 3.21 3.39 9.28
N ALA A 111 3.06 3.96 8.07
CA ALA A 111 4.15 4.01 7.10
C ALA A 111 5.29 4.92 7.58
N PHE A 112 4.97 6.10 8.14
CA PHE A 112 5.97 6.99 8.73
C PHE A 112 6.76 6.29 9.84
N ARG A 113 6.08 5.67 10.82
CA ARG A 113 6.73 4.93 11.91
C ARG A 113 7.64 3.85 11.38
N THR A 114 7.17 3.04 10.43
CA THR A 114 7.94 1.93 9.88
C THR A 114 9.17 2.41 9.11
N LEU A 115 8.97 3.36 8.19
CA LEU A 115 10.03 3.83 7.31
C LEU A 115 11.10 4.62 8.06
N SER A 116 10.76 5.37 9.12
CA SER A 116 11.73 6.08 9.94
C SER A 116 12.76 5.16 10.61
N HIS A 117 12.39 3.92 10.91
CA HIS A 117 13.32 2.91 11.44
C HIS A 117 14.07 2.14 10.35
N ILE A 118 13.44 1.88 9.21
CA ILE A 118 13.99 0.99 8.19
C ILE A 118 14.90 1.74 7.20
N ILE A 119 14.57 2.96 6.81
CA ILE A 119 15.37 3.72 5.84
C ILE A 119 16.82 3.91 6.31
N PRO A 120 17.11 4.30 7.56
CA PRO A 120 18.50 4.42 8.03
C PRO A 120 19.27 3.09 7.97
N LYS A 121 18.60 1.96 8.27
CA LYS A 121 19.22 0.62 8.16
C LYS A 121 19.51 0.26 6.71
N MET A 122 18.57 0.54 5.80
CA MET A 122 18.73 0.29 4.37
C MET A 122 19.84 1.16 3.79
N ASP A 123 19.92 2.46 4.16
CA ASP A 123 20.96 3.37 3.67
C ASP A 123 22.36 2.92 4.11
N ALA A 124 22.52 2.47 5.35
CA ALA A 124 23.74 1.88 5.86
C ALA A 124 24.16 0.62 5.09
N ASN A 125 23.22 -0.08 4.46
CA ASN A 125 23.41 -1.29 3.66
C ASN A 125 23.27 -1.05 2.15
N ASN A 126 23.63 0.12 1.69
CA ASN A 126 23.66 0.50 0.29
C ASN A 126 22.28 0.71 -0.37
N GLY A 127 21.27 1.02 0.42
CA GLY A 127 19.94 1.37 -0.06
C GLY A 127 18.98 0.21 -0.22
N GLY A 128 17.98 0.35 -1.11
CA GLY A 128 17.01 -0.71 -1.40
C GLY A 128 15.74 -0.22 -2.09
N HIS A 129 14.74 -1.08 -2.11
CA HIS A 129 13.48 -0.87 -2.82
C HIS A 129 12.33 -0.60 -1.84
N ILE A 130 11.72 0.58 -1.89
CA ILE A 130 10.58 0.98 -1.06
C ILE A 130 9.32 1.03 -1.94
N VAL A 131 8.34 0.22 -1.59
CA VAL A 131 7.06 0.12 -2.30
C VAL A 131 5.92 0.52 -1.38
N LEU A 132 5.19 1.56 -1.73
CA LEU A 132 4.01 2.00 -1.02
C LEU A 132 2.75 1.64 -1.81
N ILE A 133 1.78 1.00 -1.16
CA ILE A 133 0.49 0.68 -1.78
C ILE A 133 -0.50 1.80 -1.50
N GLY A 134 -0.62 2.70 -2.48
CA GLY A 134 -1.58 3.79 -2.48
C GLY A 134 -2.99 3.34 -2.85
N SER A 135 -3.69 4.21 -3.57
CA SER A 135 -5.01 3.95 -4.18
C SER A 135 -5.29 5.01 -5.24
N LEU A 136 -6.14 4.69 -6.21
CA LEU A 136 -6.70 5.71 -7.11
C LEU A 136 -7.46 6.79 -6.35
N SER A 137 -8.12 6.45 -5.23
CA SER A 137 -8.81 7.41 -4.35
C SER A 137 -7.87 8.41 -3.67
N GLY A 138 -6.57 8.18 -3.66
CA GLY A 138 -5.58 9.15 -3.19
C GLY A 138 -5.24 10.22 -4.23
N LEU A 139 -5.67 10.08 -5.48
CA LEU A 139 -5.44 11.06 -6.54
C LEU A 139 -6.44 12.20 -6.52
N ILE A 140 -7.65 11.95 -6.03
CA ILE A 140 -8.76 12.92 -5.97
C ILE A 140 -9.61 12.70 -4.72
N GLY A 141 -10.28 13.75 -4.23
CA GLY A 141 -11.27 13.64 -3.16
C GLY A 141 -12.55 12.98 -3.64
N LEU A 142 -12.95 11.87 -3.02
CA LEU A 142 -14.15 11.13 -3.36
C LEU A 142 -15.24 11.29 -2.30
N PRO A 143 -16.52 11.37 -2.69
CA PRO A 143 -17.63 11.31 -1.74
C PRO A 143 -17.56 10.05 -0.87
N GLY A 144 -17.87 10.19 0.41
CA GLY A 144 -17.89 9.05 1.34
C GLY A 144 -16.51 8.50 1.72
N SER A 145 -15.40 9.18 1.36
CA SER A 145 -14.05 8.64 1.52
C SER A 145 -13.09 9.59 2.28
N ILE A 146 -13.61 10.39 3.20
CA ILE A 146 -12.84 11.46 3.88
C ILE A 146 -11.53 10.93 4.47
N GLY A 147 -11.58 9.98 5.39
CA GLY A 147 -10.38 9.45 6.05
C GLY A 147 -9.50 8.64 5.10
N TYR A 148 -10.11 7.80 4.27
CA TYR A 148 -9.36 6.93 3.37
C TYR A 148 -8.65 7.69 2.25
N SER A 149 -9.37 8.54 1.49
CA SER A 149 -8.77 9.32 0.40
C SER A 149 -7.66 10.23 0.93
N SER A 150 -7.87 10.90 2.05
CA SER A 150 -6.86 11.75 2.69
C SER A 150 -5.62 10.96 3.10
N SER A 151 -5.79 9.77 3.71
CA SER A 151 -4.66 8.92 4.10
C SER A 151 -3.86 8.42 2.89
N LYS A 152 -4.54 8.07 1.80
CA LYS A 152 -3.89 7.59 0.58
C LYS A 152 -3.25 8.74 -0.23
N ALA A 153 -3.81 9.95 -0.19
CA ALA A 153 -3.18 11.14 -0.74
C ALA A 153 -1.87 11.48 0.01
N GLY A 154 -1.90 11.44 1.34
CA GLY A 154 -0.70 11.60 2.17
C GLY A 154 0.38 10.57 1.85
N LEU A 155 -0.01 9.30 1.63
CA LEU A 155 0.93 8.25 1.28
C LEU A 155 1.58 8.46 -0.11
N ILE A 156 0.81 8.98 -1.08
CA ILE A 156 1.35 9.37 -2.40
C ILE A 156 2.38 10.49 -2.21
N HIS A 157 2.05 11.50 -1.41
CA HIS A 157 2.95 12.63 -1.17
C HIS A 157 4.20 12.22 -0.38
N LEU A 158 4.07 11.33 0.60
CA LEU A 158 5.22 10.71 1.28
C LEU A 158 6.18 10.05 0.28
N ALA A 159 5.64 9.29 -0.69
CA ALA A 159 6.48 8.67 -1.72
C ALA A 159 7.22 9.71 -2.56
N GLU A 160 6.61 10.85 -2.86
CA GLU A 160 7.25 11.96 -3.59
C GLU A 160 8.40 12.56 -2.78
N CYS A 161 8.19 12.85 -1.49
CA CYS A 161 9.22 13.34 -0.60
C CYS A 161 10.42 12.36 -0.52
N LEU A 162 10.13 11.07 -0.29
CA LEU A 162 11.19 10.05 -0.25
C LEU A 162 11.97 9.98 -1.57
N ARG A 163 11.29 10.15 -2.71
CA ARG A 163 11.93 10.12 -4.03
C ARG A 163 12.84 11.32 -4.28
N THR A 164 12.53 12.47 -3.66
CA THR A 164 13.37 13.69 -3.77
C THR A 164 14.55 13.70 -2.81
N ASP A 165 14.37 13.13 -1.61
CA ASP A 165 15.39 13.17 -0.56
C ASP A 165 16.43 12.05 -0.65
N LEU A 166 16.02 10.84 -1.08
CA LEU A 166 16.90 9.68 -1.10
C LEU A 166 17.70 9.59 -2.41
N ASP A 167 18.96 9.17 -2.30
CA ASP A 167 19.85 9.00 -3.46
C ASP A 167 19.26 7.96 -4.45
N PRO A 168 18.95 8.37 -5.68
CA PRO A 168 18.35 7.49 -6.68
C PRO A 168 19.30 6.38 -7.16
N LYS A 169 20.59 6.45 -6.85
CA LYS A 169 21.55 5.37 -7.12
C LYS A 169 21.46 4.25 -6.09
N LYS A 170 21.00 4.57 -4.88
CA LYS A 170 20.85 3.61 -3.78
C LYS A 170 19.40 3.14 -3.62
N PHE A 171 18.44 4.04 -3.82
CA PHE A 171 17.03 3.75 -3.53
C PHE A 171 16.16 3.75 -4.76
N THR A 172 15.31 2.73 -4.86
CA THR A 172 14.14 2.75 -5.77
C THR A 172 12.88 2.95 -4.96
N ILE A 173 12.18 4.05 -5.21
CA ILE A 173 10.91 4.37 -4.55
C ILE A 173 9.77 4.13 -5.54
N GLN A 174 8.74 3.40 -5.12
CA GLN A 174 7.54 3.17 -5.93
C GLN A 174 6.27 3.45 -5.14
N ILE A 175 5.34 4.19 -5.74
CA ILE A 175 3.95 4.31 -5.30
C ILE A 175 3.05 3.61 -6.31
N ILE A 176 2.32 2.60 -5.87
CA ILE A 176 1.43 1.81 -6.71
C ILE A 176 0.01 2.07 -6.27
N ASN A 177 -0.82 2.59 -7.18
CA ASN A 177 -2.19 3.01 -6.91
C ASN A 177 -3.20 2.05 -7.57
N PRO A 178 -3.66 1.00 -6.87
CA PRO A 178 -4.73 0.13 -7.35
C PRO A 178 -6.08 0.87 -7.40
N GLY A 179 -6.96 0.39 -8.31
CA GLY A 179 -8.40 0.61 -8.20
C GLY A 179 -9.05 -0.39 -7.25
N PHE A 180 -10.31 -0.76 -7.52
CA PHE A 180 -11.03 -1.70 -6.67
C PHE A 180 -10.44 -3.11 -6.75
N ILE A 181 -10.15 -3.68 -5.58
CA ILE A 181 -9.67 -5.06 -5.41
C ILE A 181 -10.68 -5.77 -4.51
N LYS A 182 -11.20 -6.92 -4.94
CA LYS A 182 -12.13 -7.74 -4.16
C LYS A 182 -11.47 -8.17 -2.84
N SER A 183 -11.99 -7.65 -1.72
CA SER A 183 -11.48 -7.86 -0.37
C SER A 183 -12.51 -7.39 0.66
N ARG A 184 -12.32 -7.72 1.93
CA ARG A 184 -13.17 -7.20 3.03
C ARG A 184 -13.29 -5.67 3.06
N LEU A 185 -12.28 -4.94 2.58
CA LEU A 185 -12.39 -3.48 2.48
C LEU A 185 -13.45 -3.05 1.47
N THR A 186 -13.49 -3.70 0.30
CA THR A 186 -14.44 -3.37 -0.76
C THR A 186 -15.84 -3.92 -0.51
N ASP A 187 -15.99 -4.94 0.34
CA ASP A 187 -17.30 -5.49 0.72
C ASP A 187 -18.15 -4.46 1.49
N LYS A 188 -17.53 -3.41 2.05
CA LYS A 188 -18.21 -2.29 2.72
C LYS A 188 -18.87 -1.29 1.75
N ASN A 189 -18.53 -1.35 0.47
CA ASN A 189 -19.07 -0.45 -0.54
C ASN A 189 -20.49 -0.86 -0.95
N LYS A 190 -21.39 0.13 -0.96
CA LYS A 190 -22.79 -0.03 -1.40
C LYS A 190 -23.04 0.56 -2.79
N PHE A 191 -22.00 0.81 -3.56
CA PHE A 191 -22.05 1.39 -4.90
C PHE A 191 -21.36 0.47 -5.91
N PRO A 192 -21.65 0.62 -7.22
CA PRO A 192 -20.99 -0.15 -8.26
C PRO A 192 -19.48 0.09 -8.25
N MET A 193 -18.70 -0.98 -8.36
CA MET A 193 -17.25 -0.92 -8.41
C MET A 193 -16.75 -1.34 -9.82
N PRO A 194 -16.69 -0.39 -10.77
CA PRO A 194 -16.25 -0.71 -12.12
C PRO A 194 -14.79 -1.20 -12.10
N PHE A 195 -14.51 -2.17 -12.98
CA PHE A 195 -13.18 -2.75 -13.14
C PHE A 195 -12.61 -3.39 -11.86
N ILE A 196 -13.47 -3.86 -10.94
CA ILE A 196 -13.02 -4.61 -9.76
C ILE A 196 -12.19 -5.81 -10.18
N MET A 197 -11.08 -6.03 -9.49
CA MET A 197 -10.12 -7.10 -9.79
C MET A 197 -10.06 -8.10 -8.64
N SER A 198 -9.69 -9.35 -8.96
CA SER A 198 -9.31 -10.30 -7.91
C SER A 198 -8.01 -9.85 -7.21
N ALA A 199 -7.84 -10.23 -5.94
CA ALA A 199 -6.58 -9.97 -5.22
C ALA A 199 -5.37 -10.62 -5.93
N LYS A 200 -5.55 -11.81 -6.51
CA LYS A 200 -4.54 -12.52 -7.29
C LYS A 200 -4.09 -11.73 -8.53
N ASP A 201 -5.04 -11.21 -9.33
CA ASP A 201 -4.69 -10.42 -10.51
C ASP A 201 -4.07 -9.08 -10.15
N ALA A 202 -4.51 -8.46 -9.06
CA ALA A 202 -3.91 -7.25 -8.53
C ALA A 202 -2.47 -7.50 -8.05
N ALA A 203 -2.21 -8.61 -7.36
CA ALA A 203 -0.87 -9.00 -6.92
C ALA A 203 0.07 -9.23 -8.12
N LYS A 204 -0.36 -9.96 -9.15
CA LYS A 204 0.42 -10.15 -10.40
C LYS A 204 0.79 -8.82 -11.06
N ARG A 205 -0.15 -7.88 -11.11
CA ARG A 205 0.11 -6.54 -11.67
C ARG A 205 1.08 -5.76 -10.79
N THR A 206 0.91 -5.82 -9.48
CA THR A 206 1.79 -5.16 -8.50
C THR A 206 3.23 -5.67 -8.65
N THR A 207 3.44 -6.98 -8.66
CA THR A 207 4.77 -7.60 -8.83
C THR A 207 5.41 -7.21 -10.17
N ARG A 208 4.63 -7.18 -11.26
CA ARG A 208 5.13 -6.70 -12.56
C ARG A 208 5.55 -5.22 -12.51
N ILE A 209 4.79 -4.37 -11.81
CA ILE A 209 5.12 -2.97 -11.61
C ILE A 209 6.37 -2.83 -10.75
N MET A 210 6.51 -3.61 -9.68
CA MET A 210 7.72 -3.64 -8.85
C MET A 210 8.96 -3.90 -9.69
N ARG A 211 8.93 -4.91 -10.55
CA ARG A 211 10.05 -5.21 -11.48
C ARG A 211 10.37 -4.07 -12.44
N SER A 212 9.42 -3.21 -12.78
CA SER A 212 9.66 -2.11 -13.72
C SER A 212 10.48 -0.95 -13.15
N GLY A 213 10.54 -0.81 -11.83
CA GLY A 213 11.19 0.31 -11.14
C GLY A 213 10.51 1.69 -11.35
N LYS A 214 9.37 1.77 -12.03
CA LYS A 214 8.68 3.03 -12.29
C LYS A 214 8.15 3.63 -10.99
N PHE A 215 8.49 4.89 -10.72
CA PHE A 215 8.10 5.59 -9.51
C PHE A 215 6.60 5.53 -9.23
N ARG A 216 5.75 5.97 -10.18
CA ARG A 216 4.29 5.99 -10.01
C ARG A 216 3.63 5.08 -11.03
N SER A 217 2.75 4.22 -10.54
CA SER A 217 1.95 3.35 -11.40
C SER A 217 0.54 3.18 -10.84
N SER A 218 -0.43 3.15 -11.75
CA SER A 218 -1.85 2.97 -11.39
C SER A 218 -2.48 1.90 -12.28
N PHE A 219 -3.39 1.13 -11.70
CA PHE A 219 -4.11 0.10 -12.44
C PHE A 219 -5.54 -0.12 -11.91
N PRO A 220 -6.49 -0.63 -12.74
CA PRO A 220 -6.38 -0.87 -14.19
C PRO A 220 -6.22 0.44 -14.98
N ARG A 221 -5.43 0.44 -16.06
CA ARG A 221 -5.06 1.66 -16.77
C ARG A 221 -6.25 2.49 -17.27
N ARG A 222 -7.30 1.82 -17.80
CA ARG A 222 -8.50 2.52 -18.30
C ARG A 222 -9.21 3.26 -17.16
N PHE A 223 -9.32 2.65 -16.00
CA PHE A 223 -9.93 3.28 -14.83
C PHE A 223 -9.06 4.40 -14.27
N ALA A 224 -7.76 4.19 -14.16
CA ALA A 224 -6.81 5.19 -13.71
C ALA A 224 -6.80 6.44 -14.61
N MET A 225 -6.99 6.29 -15.93
CA MET A 225 -7.06 7.41 -16.88
C MET A 225 -8.18 8.38 -16.54
N ILE A 226 -9.34 7.89 -16.08
CA ILE A 226 -10.46 8.74 -15.63
C ILE A 226 -10.02 9.63 -14.48
N PHE A 227 -9.33 9.06 -13.47
CA PHE A 227 -8.81 9.83 -12.34
C PHE A 227 -7.81 10.90 -12.80
N TYR A 228 -6.85 10.54 -13.66
CA TYR A 228 -5.88 11.50 -14.20
C TYR A 228 -6.54 12.63 -15.00
N ILE A 229 -7.55 12.35 -15.81
CA ILE A 229 -8.28 13.40 -16.51
C ILE A 229 -8.97 14.32 -15.50
N VAL A 230 -9.64 13.75 -14.51
CA VAL A 230 -10.40 14.52 -13.51
C VAL A 230 -9.48 15.42 -12.66
N THR A 231 -8.23 15.02 -12.36
CA THR A 231 -7.28 15.86 -11.62
C THR A 231 -6.86 17.14 -12.39
N HIS A 232 -7.07 17.20 -13.68
CA HIS A 232 -6.70 18.37 -14.51
C HIS A 232 -7.90 19.25 -14.87
N LEU A 233 -9.10 18.91 -14.38
CA LEU A 233 -10.29 19.74 -14.61
C LEU A 233 -10.26 20.99 -13.73
N PRO A 234 -10.77 22.13 -14.20
CA PRO A 234 -11.06 23.28 -13.34
C PRO A 234 -12.00 22.90 -12.19
N ASP A 235 -11.85 23.49 -11.02
CA ASP A 235 -12.59 23.13 -9.79
C ASP A 235 -14.11 23.05 -9.98
N TRP A 236 -14.70 24.01 -10.70
CA TRP A 236 -16.14 24.03 -10.94
C TRP A 236 -16.62 22.81 -11.71
N LEU A 237 -15.83 22.33 -12.69
CA LEU A 237 -16.14 21.16 -13.49
C LEU A 237 -15.81 19.87 -12.73
N TYR A 238 -14.71 19.86 -11.97
CA TYR A 238 -14.33 18.76 -11.09
C TYR A 238 -15.44 18.44 -10.09
N PHE A 239 -15.88 19.45 -9.30
CA PHE A 239 -16.93 19.22 -8.29
C PHE A 239 -18.30 18.88 -8.89
N ARG A 240 -18.63 19.43 -10.05
CA ARG A 240 -19.86 19.07 -10.78
C ARG A 240 -19.81 17.60 -11.23
N THR A 241 -18.68 17.16 -11.75
CA THR A 241 -18.46 15.78 -12.24
C THR A 241 -18.53 14.75 -11.11
N ILE A 242 -17.85 15.02 -10.02
CA ILE A 242 -17.80 14.10 -8.85
C ILE A 242 -19.14 14.05 -8.10
N LYS A 243 -19.87 15.18 -7.95
CA LYS A 243 -21.22 15.21 -7.36
C LYS A 243 -22.27 14.58 -8.26
N GLY A 244 -22.07 14.59 -9.56
CA GLY A 244 -23.03 14.18 -10.58
C GLY A 244 -23.05 12.68 -10.94
N LYS A 245 -22.60 11.76 -10.08
CA LYS A 245 -22.65 10.28 -10.29
C LYS A 245 -21.69 9.71 -11.35
N LEU A 246 -20.52 10.24 -11.53
CA LEU A 246 -19.53 9.68 -12.44
C LEU A 246 -18.68 8.53 -11.84
N LEU A 247 -18.85 8.23 -10.55
CA LEU A 247 -18.22 7.11 -9.84
C LEU A 247 -19.24 6.33 -9.00
#